data_211ac1be77224cf9cde04fe23acbb54e
#
_entry.id   211ac1be77224cf9cde04fe23acbb54e
#
_cell.length_a   1.000
_cell.length_b   1.000
_cell.length_c   1.000
_cell.angle_alpha   90.00
_cell.angle_beta   90.00
_cell.angle_gamma   90.00
#
_symmetry.space_group_name_H-M   'P 1'
#
loop_
_entity.id
_entity.type
_entity.pdbx_description
1 polymer ?
#
loop_
_entity_poly.entity_id
_entity_poly.type
_entity_poly.pdbx_seq_one_letter_code
_entity_poly.pdbx_strand_id
1 'polypeptide(L)'
;RYTSAANIGVYLWAVVAARDLGLVSEPQARARIQATLTEVTHLKRDNGFLYQWYDTTNGNVLTNPGQGDCTETTPAFDNCFFISNVDNGWYASGLIVVRQAMPELSHLVNSLIAPMNFGLFYDARAETHCNVNPAITGNQPTGQMFGGYYVGLPPDQGDNWTHYYHNGALYSDPRISAYIGMGLHQMPGNVWWRSWRELPPPAPFADCQSTDPDFSWQGQWPMAGSWQTYTDPQSRQTFPVWEGHYTYPGSDLTFIPTYSGGMFEGLMPNEIVPETSWGTRSFGLADARTAQVQIKYATQQLHDPVWGMSPSSTPDDTGGYGGYGVEGLAFPYFGTGADASHPNQGLSQCHGCATEDVVTPHASFLA
;
A
#
# COMPACT_ATOMS: atom_id res chain seq x y z
N ARG A 1 20.04 1.96 -12.60
CA ARG A 1 18.80 2.72 -12.88
C ARG A 1 17.63 1.75 -12.81
N TYR A 2 16.59 2.09 -12.08
CA TYR A 2 15.45 1.19 -11.88
C TYR A 2 14.13 1.95 -11.88
N THR A 3 13.05 1.22 -12.08
CA THR A 3 11.65 1.66 -11.91
C THR A 3 10.82 0.54 -11.31
N SER A 4 9.65 0.89 -10.77
CA SER A 4 8.66 -0.08 -10.28
C SER A 4 7.35 0.04 -11.05
N ALA A 5 6.47 -0.93 -10.87
CA ALA A 5 5.11 -0.84 -11.39
C ALA A 5 4.39 0.41 -10.86
N ALA A 6 4.54 0.73 -9.56
CA ALA A 6 3.99 1.95 -8.96
C ALA A 6 4.54 3.20 -9.62
N ASN A 7 5.87 3.30 -9.81
CA ASN A 7 6.50 4.46 -10.45
C ASN A 7 5.96 4.69 -11.87
N ILE A 8 5.75 3.63 -12.63
CA ILE A 8 5.17 3.72 -13.98
C ILE A 8 3.74 4.27 -13.91
N GLY A 9 2.92 3.74 -13.01
CA GLY A 9 1.53 4.21 -12.83
C GLY A 9 1.46 5.66 -12.41
N VAL A 10 2.23 6.04 -11.39
CA VAL A 10 2.32 7.43 -10.89
C VAL A 10 2.81 8.38 -11.99
N TYR A 11 3.81 7.98 -12.77
CA TYR A 11 4.28 8.79 -13.89
C TYR A 11 3.18 9.05 -14.92
N LEU A 12 2.37 8.03 -15.25
CA LEU A 12 1.30 8.17 -16.24
C LEU A 12 0.28 9.24 -15.83
N TRP A 13 -0.24 9.18 -14.60
CA TRP A 13 -1.21 10.19 -14.17
C TRP A 13 -0.56 11.53 -13.84
N ALA A 14 0.70 11.57 -13.40
CA ALA A 14 1.44 12.81 -13.20
C ALA A 14 1.63 13.58 -14.52
N VAL A 15 1.86 12.89 -15.64
CA VAL A 15 1.92 13.53 -16.97
C VAL A 15 0.56 14.10 -17.38
N VAL A 16 -0.55 13.41 -17.07
CA VAL A 16 -1.91 13.95 -17.28
C VAL A 16 -2.12 15.21 -16.44
N ALA A 17 -1.80 15.16 -15.15
CA ALA A 17 -1.89 16.32 -14.26
C ALA A 17 -1.03 17.50 -14.76
N ALA A 18 0.21 17.23 -15.17
CA ALA A 18 1.10 18.27 -15.72
C ALA A 18 0.53 18.93 -16.97
N ARG A 19 -0.15 18.18 -17.83
CA ARG A 19 -0.87 18.72 -18.98
C ARG A 19 -2.01 19.64 -18.52
N ASP A 20 -2.84 19.17 -17.60
CA ASP A 20 -4.02 19.89 -17.13
C ASP A 20 -3.64 21.19 -16.38
N LEU A 21 -2.49 21.18 -15.73
CA LEU A 21 -1.88 22.36 -15.11
C LEU A 21 -1.12 23.26 -16.10
N GLY A 22 -1.05 22.91 -17.37
CA GLY A 22 -0.34 23.68 -18.39
C GLY A 22 1.18 23.64 -18.30
N LEU A 23 1.75 22.70 -17.54
CA LEU A 23 3.21 22.54 -17.39
C LEU A 23 3.84 21.86 -18.61
N VAL A 24 3.06 21.03 -19.31
CA VAL A 24 3.44 20.43 -20.60
C VAL A 24 2.30 20.58 -21.58
N SER A 25 2.63 20.68 -22.88
CA SER A 25 1.58 20.74 -23.91
C SER A 25 0.91 19.40 -24.13
N GLU A 26 -0.32 19.41 -24.67
CA GLU A 26 -1.07 18.19 -25.02
C GLU A 26 -0.25 17.23 -25.93
N PRO A 27 0.42 17.67 -27.02
CA PRO A 27 1.26 16.80 -27.82
C PRO A 27 2.43 16.18 -27.05
N GLN A 28 3.04 16.95 -26.14
CA GLN A 28 4.15 16.45 -25.30
C GLN A 28 3.66 15.41 -24.31
N ALA A 29 2.53 15.66 -23.63
CA ALA A 29 1.93 14.71 -22.70
C ALA A 29 1.58 13.40 -23.41
N ARG A 30 0.89 13.49 -24.56
CA ARG A 30 0.53 12.32 -25.36
C ARG A 30 1.75 11.54 -25.82
N ALA A 31 2.78 12.20 -26.33
CA ALA A 31 3.99 11.52 -26.77
C ALA A 31 4.70 10.76 -25.62
N ARG A 32 4.77 11.37 -24.42
CA ARG A 32 5.36 10.73 -23.23
C ARG A 32 4.56 9.52 -22.80
N ILE A 33 3.25 9.67 -22.67
CA ILE A 33 2.36 8.57 -22.24
C ILE A 33 2.39 7.43 -23.26
N GLN A 34 2.25 7.74 -24.55
CA GLN A 34 2.31 6.73 -25.61
C GLN A 34 3.63 5.96 -25.62
N ALA A 35 4.78 6.66 -25.45
CA ALA A 35 6.07 6.01 -25.37
C ALA A 35 6.16 5.06 -24.17
N THR A 36 5.70 5.51 -22.99
CA THR A 36 5.67 4.69 -21.78
C THR A 36 4.77 3.46 -21.94
N LEU A 37 3.55 3.63 -22.44
CA LEU A 37 2.64 2.51 -22.67
C LEU A 37 3.20 1.52 -23.70
N THR A 38 3.86 2.02 -24.75
CA THR A 38 4.50 1.15 -25.75
C THR A 38 5.63 0.34 -25.10
N GLU A 39 6.49 0.98 -24.31
CA GLU A 39 7.57 0.28 -23.61
C GLU A 39 7.03 -0.80 -22.68
N VAL A 40 6.01 -0.47 -21.91
CA VAL A 40 5.36 -1.43 -21.01
C VAL A 40 4.83 -2.67 -21.76
N THR A 41 4.44 -2.55 -23.03
CA THR A 41 4.01 -3.74 -23.80
C THR A 41 5.15 -4.74 -24.00
N HIS A 42 6.40 -4.31 -23.92
CA HIS A 42 7.58 -5.15 -24.08
C HIS A 42 8.14 -5.71 -22.78
N LEU A 43 7.74 -5.13 -21.64
CA LEU A 43 8.16 -5.63 -20.35
C LEU A 43 7.59 -7.03 -20.07
N LYS A 44 8.38 -7.87 -19.41
CA LYS A 44 7.92 -9.17 -18.90
C LYS A 44 6.82 -8.94 -17.86
N ARG A 45 5.73 -9.69 -17.96
CA ARG A 45 4.53 -9.58 -17.11
C ARG A 45 3.97 -10.95 -16.81
N ASP A 46 3.19 -11.04 -15.74
CA ASP A 46 2.41 -12.23 -15.42
C ASP A 46 0.94 -11.85 -15.19
N ASN A 47 0.00 -12.53 -15.85
CA ASN A 47 -1.43 -12.21 -15.80
C ASN A 47 -1.76 -10.71 -16.02
N GLY A 48 -0.97 -10.02 -16.83
CA GLY A 48 -1.08 -8.57 -17.07
C GLY A 48 -0.42 -7.70 -16.03
N PHE A 49 -0.08 -8.24 -14.87
CA PHE A 49 0.62 -7.52 -13.82
C PHE A 49 2.10 -7.38 -14.10
N LEU A 50 2.66 -6.24 -13.70
CA LEU A 50 4.08 -5.96 -13.76
C LEU A 50 4.78 -6.60 -12.55
N TYR A 51 6.03 -7.02 -12.77
CA TYR A 51 6.92 -7.35 -11.65
C TYR A 51 7.28 -6.09 -10.86
N GLN A 52 7.76 -6.28 -9.64
CA GLN A 52 8.00 -5.15 -8.74
C GLN A 52 9.06 -4.18 -9.28
N TRP A 53 10.18 -4.71 -9.80
CA TRP A 53 11.31 -3.88 -10.22
C TRP A 53 11.81 -4.21 -11.62
N TYR A 54 12.21 -3.16 -12.37
CA TYR A 54 12.80 -3.27 -13.70
C TYR A 54 14.01 -2.35 -13.85
N ASP A 55 15.02 -2.81 -14.60
CA ASP A 55 16.09 -1.94 -15.10
C ASP A 55 15.56 -1.07 -16.24
N THR A 56 15.71 0.23 -16.10
CA THR A 56 15.23 1.22 -17.10
C THR A 56 16.09 1.28 -18.34
N THR A 57 17.24 0.58 -18.38
CA THR A 57 18.13 0.59 -19.54
C THR A 57 17.88 -0.56 -20.51
N ASN A 58 17.35 -1.67 -20.02
CA ASN A 58 17.16 -2.88 -20.81
C ASN A 58 15.79 -3.58 -20.60
N GLY A 59 14.98 -3.12 -19.61
CA GLY A 59 13.69 -3.71 -19.29
C GLY A 59 13.74 -5.04 -18.53
N ASN A 60 14.88 -5.47 -18.08
CA ASN A 60 15.01 -6.69 -17.31
C ASN A 60 14.40 -6.56 -15.92
N VAL A 61 13.85 -7.65 -15.41
CA VAL A 61 13.35 -7.71 -14.03
C VAL A 61 14.54 -7.74 -13.08
N LEU A 62 14.45 -6.97 -11.99
CA LEU A 62 15.48 -6.88 -10.96
C LEU A 62 15.04 -7.57 -9.67
N THR A 63 16.01 -8.05 -8.88
CA THR A 63 15.74 -8.59 -7.53
C THR A 63 15.30 -7.52 -6.56
N ASN A 64 16.01 -6.38 -6.58
CA ASN A 64 15.79 -5.20 -5.72
C ASN A 64 16.16 -3.92 -6.47
N PRO A 65 15.80 -2.76 -5.96
CA PRO A 65 16.22 -1.49 -6.56
C PRO A 65 17.74 -1.42 -6.72
N GLY A 66 18.20 -1.25 -7.98
CA GLY A 66 19.62 -1.10 -8.29
C GLY A 66 20.47 -2.36 -8.20
N GLN A 67 19.88 -3.53 -7.99
CA GLN A 67 20.59 -4.81 -7.90
C GLN A 67 20.43 -5.67 -9.17
N GLY A 68 21.07 -6.85 -9.18
CA GLY A 68 21.26 -7.66 -10.38
C GLY A 68 19.98 -8.14 -11.07
N ASP A 69 20.09 -8.40 -12.35
CA ASP A 69 19.00 -8.89 -13.19
C ASP A 69 18.52 -10.27 -12.73
N CYS A 70 17.21 -10.46 -12.70
CA CYS A 70 16.60 -11.76 -12.53
C CYS A 70 16.68 -12.55 -13.83
N THR A 71 17.30 -13.72 -13.77
CA THR A 71 17.39 -14.65 -14.90
C THR A 71 16.45 -15.83 -14.68
N GLU A 72 16.22 -16.63 -15.72
CA GLU A 72 15.40 -17.86 -15.59
C GLU A 72 15.97 -18.87 -14.58
N THR A 73 17.25 -18.76 -14.25
CA THR A 73 17.92 -19.61 -13.27
C THR A 73 17.98 -19.00 -11.87
N THR A 74 17.52 -17.75 -11.70
CA THR A 74 17.48 -17.10 -10.38
C THR A 74 16.36 -17.72 -9.55
N PRO A 75 16.64 -18.16 -8.30
CA PRO A 75 15.61 -18.70 -7.43
C PRO A 75 14.46 -17.71 -7.22
N ALA A 76 13.23 -18.18 -7.23
CA ALA A 76 12.04 -17.35 -7.07
C ALA A 76 11.99 -16.62 -5.71
N PHE A 77 12.69 -17.15 -4.69
CA PHE A 77 12.71 -16.55 -3.34
C PHE A 77 13.64 -15.34 -3.19
N ASP A 78 14.50 -15.05 -4.18
CA ASP A 78 15.46 -13.95 -4.10
C ASP A 78 14.81 -12.61 -4.54
N ASN A 79 13.55 -12.41 -4.19
CA ASN A 79 12.72 -11.28 -4.63
C ASN A 79 12.59 -11.12 -6.15
N CYS A 80 13.07 -12.10 -6.91
CA CYS A 80 12.84 -12.18 -8.34
C CYS A 80 11.42 -12.59 -8.64
N PHE A 81 10.86 -12.00 -9.69
CA PHE A 81 9.54 -12.36 -10.21
C PHE A 81 8.41 -12.22 -9.19
N PHE A 82 8.56 -11.28 -8.28
CA PHE A 82 7.52 -10.89 -7.35
C PHE A 82 6.51 -9.94 -8.02
N ILE A 83 5.24 -10.25 -7.89
CA ILE A 83 4.10 -9.42 -8.28
C ILE A 83 3.54 -8.78 -7.03
N SER A 84 3.83 -7.49 -6.83
CA SER A 84 3.30 -6.72 -5.71
C SER A 84 1.87 -6.28 -5.98
N ASN A 85 0.98 -6.50 -5.03
CA ASN A 85 -0.41 -6.03 -5.09
C ASN A 85 -0.48 -4.51 -5.14
N VAL A 86 0.17 -3.83 -4.21
CA VAL A 86 0.11 -2.37 -4.10
C VAL A 86 0.70 -1.66 -5.31
N ASP A 87 1.87 -2.11 -5.77
CA ASP A 87 2.52 -1.51 -6.95
C ASP A 87 1.65 -1.62 -8.20
N ASN A 88 1.00 -2.78 -8.38
CA ASN A 88 0.09 -2.98 -9.50
C ASN A 88 -1.24 -2.24 -9.35
N GLY A 89 -1.67 -1.94 -8.14
CA GLY A 89 -2.77 -1.02 -7.87
C GLY A 89 -2.45 0.38 -8.40
N TRP A 90 -1.28 0.89 -8.11
CA TRP A 90 -0.82 2.18 -8.63
C TRP A 90 -0.62 2.17 -10.14
N TYR A 91 -0.07 1.09 -10.69
CA TYR A 91 0.03 0.93 -12.14
C TYR A 91 -1.35 0.98 -12.82
N ALA A 92 -2.30 0.20 -12.35
CA ALA A 92 -3.64 0.17 -12.90
C ALA A 92 -4.38 1.51 -12.75
N SER A 93 -4.17 2.23 -11.63
CA SER A 93 -4.74 3.57 -11.45
C SER A 93 -4.25 4.54 -12.52
N GLY A 94 -2.94 4.52 -12.83
CA GLY A 94 -2.36 5.31 -13.91
C GLY A 94 -2.97 4.98 -15.27
N LEU A 95 -3.16 3.70 -15.55
CA LEU A 95 -3.83 3.24 -16.78
C LEU A 95 -5.28 3.76 -16.87
N ILE A 96 -6.03 3.67 -15.76
CA ILE A 96 -7.42 4.14 -15.70
C ILE A 96 -7.50 5.66 -15.94
N VAL A 97 -6.62 6.43 -15.30
CA VAL A 97 -6.55 7.89 -15.50
C VAL A 97 -6.26 8.23 -16.97
N VAL A 98 -5.26 7.59 -17.58
CA VAL A 98 -4.93 7.82 -18.99
C VAL A 98 -6.11 7.46 -19.90
N ARG A 99 -6.77 6.34 -19.66
CA ARG A 99 -7.93 5.91 -20.45
C ARG A 99 -9.04 6.94 -20.47
N GLN A 100 -9.27 7.62 -19.34
CA GLN A 100 -10.30 8.66 -19.23
C GLN A 100 -9.85 10.01 -19.83
N ALA A 101 -8.59 10.37 -19.57
CA ALA A 101 -8.05 11.68 -19.95
C ALA A 101 -7.58 11.77 -21.41
N MET A 102 -7.28 10.62 -22.04
CA MET A 102 -6.80 10.50 -23.43
C MET A 102 -7.51 9.34 -24.14
N PRO A 103 -8.76 9.51 -24.56
CA PRO A 103 -9.57 8.43 -25.17
C PRO A 103 -8.93 7.81 -26.41
N GLU A 104 -8.11 8.55 -27.14
CA GLU A 104 -7.37 8.06 -28.30
C GLU A 104 -6.34 6.96 -27.97
N LEU A 105 -5.89 6.89 -26.72
CA LEU A 105 -4.99 5.84 -26.22
C LEU A 105 -5.73 4.68 -25.58
N SER A 106 -7.06 4.75 -25.48
CA SER A 106 -7.88 3.78 -24.76
C SER A 106 -7.73 2.34 -25.26
N HIS A 107 -7.51 2.13 -26.56
CA HIS A 107 -7.28 0.79 -27.10
C HIS A 107 -6.00 0.17 -26.53
N LEU A 108 -4.91 0.92 -26.50
CA LEU A 108 -3.64 0.45 -25.95
C LEU A 108 -3.76 0.21 -24.44
N VAL A 109 -4.36 1.16 -23.71
CA VAL A 109 -4.60 1.02 -22.28
C VAL A 109 -5.46 -0.22 -21.97
N ASN A 110 -6.55 -0.42 -22.71
CA ASN A 110 -7.42 -1.57 -22.50
C ASN A 110 -6.68 -2.90 -22.73
N SER A 111 -5.76 -2.97 -23.69
CA SER A 111 -4.95 -4.17 -23.92
C SER A 111 -4.01 -4.49 -22.75
N LEU A 112 -3.59 -3.49 -22.00
CA LEU A 112 -2.73 -3.64 -20.81
C LEU A 112 -3.54 -4.02 -19.56
N ILE A 113 -4.72 -3.41 -19.36
CA ILE A 113 -5.52 -3.62 -18.15
C ILE A 113 -6.42 -4.87 -18.23
N ALA A 114 -6.87 -5.25 -19.42
CA ALA A 114 -7.81 -6.35 -19.60
C ALA A 114 -7.35 -7.71 -19.03
N PRO A 115 -6.06 -8.08 -19.10
CA PRO A 115 -5.59 -9.32 -18.51
C PRO A 115 -5.43 -9.25 -16.97
N MET A 116 -5.45 -8.06 -16.37
CA MET A 116 -5.27 -7.90 -14.93
C MET A 116 -6.55 -8.34 -14.19
N ASN A 117 -6.39 -9.30 -13.29
CA ASN A 117 -7.48 -9.75 -12.43
C ASN A 117 -7.10 -9.56 -10.95
N PHE A 118 -7.54 -8.47 -10.34
CA PHE A 118 -7.28 -8.17 -8.95
C PHE A 118 -7.89 -9.17 -7.97
N GLY A 119 -8.86 -9.98 -8.41
CA GLY A 119 -9.39 -11.09 -7.64
C GLY A 119 -8.35 -12.15 -7.27
N LEU A 120 -7.23 -12.21 -7.99
CA LEU A 120 -6.10 -13.07 -7.64
C LEU A 120 -5.47 -12.71 -6.29
N PHE A 121 -5.56 -11.46 -5.87
CA PHE A 121 -5.02 -11.03 -4.57
C PHE A 121 -6.01 -11.23 -3.41
N TYR A 122 -7.25 -11.62 -3.68
CA TYR A 122 -8.24 -11.80 -2.63
C TYR A 122 -8.09 -13.16 -1.96
N ASP A 123 -7.87 -13.16 -0.65
CA ASP A 123 -7.83 -14.38 0.15
C ASP A 123 -9.23 -14.78 0.62
N ALA A 124 -9.75 -15.81 -0.02
CA ALA A 124 -11.07 -16.37 0.30
C ALA A 124 -11.02 -17.58 1.26
N ARG A 125 -9.85 -17.91 1.80
CA ARG A 125 -9.72 -19.07 2.69
C ARG A 125 -10.58 -18.89 3.93
N ALA A 126 -11.24 -19.97 4.33
CA ALA A 126 -12.04 -20.01 5.55
C ALA A 126 -11.12 -20.31 6.74
N GLU A 127 -10.60 -19.28 7.36
CA GLU A 127 -9.69 -19.37 8.50
C GLU A 127 -10.16 -18.50 9.66
N THR A 128 -9.74 -18.87 10.85
CA THR A 128 -9.97 -18.06 12.05
C THR A 128 -8.77 -17.15 12.24
N HIS A 129 -8.90 -15.92 11.77
CA HIS A 129 -7.84 -14.92 11.91
C HIS A 129 -8.26 -13.82 12.86
N CYS A 130 -7.28 -13.05 13.26
CA CYS A 130 -7.50 -11.94 14.15
C CYS A 130 -8.33 -10.80 13.53
N ASN A 131 -8.50 -10.75 12.22
CA ASN A 131 -9.39 -9.81 11.56
C ASN A 131 -10.89 -10.16 11.64
N VAL A 132 -11.22 -11.23 12.31
CA VAL A 132 -12.60 -11.63 12.59
C VAL A 132 -12.73 -11.99 14.06
N ASN A 133 -13.84 -11.64 14.69
CA ASN A 133 -14.13 -12.10 16.05
C ASN A 133 -14.70 -13.52 15.98
N PRO A 134 -13.95 -14.56 16.36
CA PRO A 134 -14.43 -15.94 16.25
C PRO A 134 -15.65 -16.23 17.12
N ALA A 135 -15.87 -15.48 18.19
CA ALA A 135 -17.08 -15.58 19.01
C ALA A 135 -18.35 -15.11 18.29
N ILE A 136 -18.19 -14.26 17.27
CA ILE A 136 -19.29 -13.69 16.49
C ILE A 136 -19.42 -14.39 15.13
N THR A 137 -18.31 -14.63 14.46
CA THR A 137 -18.30 -15.04 13.05
C THR A 137 -17.97 -16.51 12.82
N GLY A 138 -17.41 -17.21 13.82
CA GLY A 138 -16.88 -18.56 13.58
C GLY A 138 -15.79 -18.56 12.50
N ASN A 139 -15.63 -19.67 11.80
CA ASN A 139 -14.70 -19.78 10.67
C ASN A 139 -15.28 -19.09 9.44
N GLN A 140 -14.87 -17.84 9.22
CA GLN A 140 -15.22 -17.09 8.03
C GLN A 140 -13.99 -16.88 7.16
N PRO A 141 -14.14 -16.68 5.84
CA PRO A 141 -13.03 -16.30 4.98
C PRO A 141 -12.30 -15.09 5.53
N THR A 142 -10.98 -15.04 5.39
CA THR A 142 -10.19 -13.88 5.81
C THR A 142 -10.69 -12.61 5.15
N GLY A 143 -10.93 -12.67 3.85
CA GLY A 143 -11.46 -11.56 3.09
C GLY A 143 -10.49 -10.39 2.95
N GLN A 144 -9.20 -10.62 3.22
CA GLN A 144 -8.14 -9.63 3.02
C GLN A 144 -7.40 -9.86 1.71
N MET A 145 -6.51 -8.94 1.34
CA MET A 145 -5.67 -9.07 0.16
C MET A 145 -4.29 -9.58 0.53
N PHE A 146 -3.80 -10.57 -0.19
CA PHE A 146 -2.38 -10.91 -0.15
C PHE A 146 -1.50 -9.72 -0.57
N GLY A 147 -0.32 -9.58 0.01
CA GLY A 147 0.66 -8.58 -0.38
C GLY A 147 1.19 -8.75 -1.79
N GLY A 148 1.11 -9.95 -2.33
CA GLY A 148 1.54 -10.27 -3.67
C GLY A 148 1.76 -11.77 -3.87
N TYR A 149 2.44 -12.13 -4.95
CA TYR A 149 2.83 -13.52 -5.21
C TYR A 149 4.13 -13.61 -6.00
N TYR A 150 4.80 -14.76 -5.86
CA TYR A 150 6.01 -15.09 -6.63
C TYR A 150 5.67 -16.00 -7.79
N VAL A 151 6.03 -15.59 -9.00
CA VAL A 151 5.82 -16.39 -10.20
C VAL A 151 6.87 -17.51 -10.27
N GLY A 152 6.41 -18.74 -10.53
CA GLY A 152 7.32 -19.91 -10.68
C GLY A 152 7.66 -20.63 -9.39
N LEU A 153 7.09 -20.26 -8.24
CA LEU A 153 7.16 -21.12 -7.06
C LEU A 153 6.30 -22.37 -7.27
N PRO A 154 6.82 -23.56 -6.88
CA PRO A 154 6.02 -24.77 -6.91
C PRO A 154 4.77 -24.66 -6.03
N PRO A 155 3.61 -25.15 -6.49
CA PRO A 155 2.35 -25.08 -5.72
C PRO A 155 2.40 -25.82 -4.38
N ASP A 156 3.33 -26.76 -4.21
CA ASP A 156 3.51 -27.60 -3.03
C ASP A 156 4.40 -26.97 -1.94
N GLN A 157 4.99 -25.81 -2.22
CA GLN A 157 5.69 -25.02 -1.19
C GLN A 157 4.76 -23.99 -0.55
N GLY A 158 3.51 -24.44 -0.32
CA GLY A 158 2.44 -23.57 0.11
C GLY A 158 2.30 -22.42 -0.86
N ASP A 159 1.18 -22.14 -1.37
CA ASP A 159 0.84 -21.22 -2.44
C ASP A 159 1.94 -20.19 -2.78
N ASN A 160 2.01 -19.80 -4.01
CA ASN A 160 2.93 -18.80 -4.56
C ASN A 160 2.74 -17.41 -3.94
N TRP A 161 1.77 -17.32 -3.03
CA TRP A 161 1.34 -16.09 -2.39
C TRP A 161 2.28 -15.73 -1.25
N THR A 162 2.30 -14.46 -0.92
CA THR A 162 2.96 -14.02 0.30
C THR A 162 2.19 -14.57 1.50
N HIS A 163 2.54 -15.80 1.90
CA HIS A 163 2.04 -16.38 3.13
C HIS A 163 2.33 -15.55 4.36
N TYR A 164 3.30 -14.65 4.23
CA TYR A 164 3.85 -13.93 5.36
C TYR A 164 3.01 -12.74 5.75
N TYR A 165 2.15 -12.24 4.86
CA TYR A 165 1.31 -11.08 5.20
C TYR A 165 0.19 -10.83 4.21
N HIS A 166 -0.87 -10.23 4.72
CA HIS A 166 -1.90 -9.57 3.93
C HIS A 166 -1.68 -8.05 3.94
N ASN A 167 -2.11 -7.37 2.91
CA ASN A 167 -2.28 -5.92 2.91
C ASN A 167 -3.59 -5.57 3.63
N GLY A 168 -3.61 -5.81 4.95
CA GLY A 168 -4.82 -5.77 5.76
C GLY A 168 -5.14 -4.43 6.39
N ALA A 169 -4.20 -3.47 6.41
CA ALA A 169 -4.46 -2.15 6.95
C ALA A 169 -5.36 -1.33 6.02
N LEU A 170 -6.51 -0.87 6.54
CA LEU A 170 -7.45 -0.10 5.74
C LEU A 170 -6.88 1.27 5.35
N TYR A 171 -6.23 1.95 6.29
CA TYR A 171 -5.63 3.26 6.06
C TYR A 171 -4.17 3.10 5.62
N SER A 172 -3.99 2.43 4.47
CA SER A 172 -2.71 2.24 3.81
C SER A 172 -2.93 2.22 2.29
N ASP A 173 -1.89 2.48 1.52
CA ASP A 173 -1.96 2.64 0.07
C ASP A 173 -2.41 1.38 -0.71
N PRO A 174 -2.24 0.13 -0.22
CA PRO A 174 -2.83 -1.04 -0.89
C PRO A 174 -4.35 -0.97 -1.10
N ARG A 175 -5.07 -0.09 -0.38
CA ARG A 175 -6.52 0.09 -0.62
C ARG A 175 -6.85 0.54 -2.05
N ILE A 176 -5.88 1.12 -2.79
CA ILE A 176 -6.10 1.43 -4.22
C ILE A 176 -6.42 0.17 -5.02
N SER A 177 -5.77 -0.96 -4.73
CA SER A 177 -6.07 -2.25 -5.36
C SER A 177 -7.45 -2.78 -4.99
N ALA A 178 -7.86 -2.59 -3.73
CA ALA A 178 -9.22 -2.95 -3.30
C ALA A 178 -10.27 -2.12 -4.04
N TYR A 179 -10.09 -0.82 -4.20
CA TYR A 179 -10.98 0.03 -4.99
C TYR A 179 -11.09 -0.44 -6.43
N ILE A 180 -9.97 -0.75 -7.07
CA ILE A 180 -9.95 -1.22 -8.46
C ILE A 180 -10.63 -2.59 -8.55
N GLY A 181 -10.25 -3.53 -7.69
CA GLY A 181 -10.82 -4.88 -7.68
C GLY A 181 -12.33 -4.90 -7.44
N MET A 182 -12.82 -4.10 -6.49
CA MET A 182 -14.26 -3.94 -6.26
C MET A 182 -14.94 -3.23 -7.42
N GLY A 183 -14.35 -2.16 -7.95
CA GLY A 183 -14.91 -1.38 -9.05
C GLY A 183 -15.00 -2.16 -10.37
N LEU A 184 -14.10 -3.12 -10.59
CA LEU A 184 -14.12 -4.03 -11.72
C LEU A 184 -14.91 -5.33 -11.45
N HIS A 185 -15.54 -5.45 -10.30
CA HIS A 185 -16.25 -6.68 -9.86
C HIS A 185 -15.38 -7.94 -9.84
N GLN A 186 -14.09 -7.77 -9.62
CA GLN A 186 -13.11 -8.86 -9.51
C GLN A 186 -12.86 -9.28 -8.06
N MET A 187 -13.25 -8.43 -7.10
CA MET A 187 -13.07 -8.63 -5.67
C MET A 187 -14.39 -8.34 -4.94
N PRO A 188 -14.80 -9.15 -3.97
CA PRO A 188 -16.03 -8.90 -3.24
C PRO A 188 -15.88 -7.71 -2.27
N GLY A 189 -16.96 -7.00 -2.00
CA GLY A 189 -16.98 -5.82 -1.12
C GLY A 189 -16.58 -6.11 0.34
N ASN A 190 -16.58 -7.38 0.75
CA ASN A 190 -16.17 -7.73 2.11
C ASN A 190 -14.69 -7.44 2.39
N VAL A 191 -13.83 -7.30 1.38
CA VAL A 191 -12.43 -6.86 1.56
C VAL A 191 -12.35 -5.54 2.34
N TRP A 192 -13.29 -4.64 2.11
CA TRP A 192 -13.41 -3.37 2.83
C TRP A 192 -13.71 -3.57 4.31
N TRP A 193 -14.64 -4.46 4.63
CA TRP A 193 -15.07 -4.72 5.99
C TRP A 193 -14.08 -5.57 6.79
N ARG A 194 -13.25 -6.35 6.10
CA ARG A 194 -12.22 -7.21 6.68
C ARG A 194 -10.87 -6.52 6.87
N SER A 195 -10.66 -5.39 6.20
CA SER A 195 -9.45 -4.59 6.43
C SER A 195 -9.50 -3.92 7.80
N TRP A 196 -8.33 -3.82 8.42
CA TRP A 196 -8.19 -3.32 9.78
C TRP A 196 -8.25 -1.79 9.87
N ARG A 197 -9.02 -1.28 10.84
CA ARG A 197 -9.00 0.11 11.31
C ARG A 197 -8.09 0.25 12.52
N GLU A 198 -7.29 -0.63 12.83
CA GLU A 198 -6.38 -0.91 13.91
C GLU A 198 -6.61 -2.32 14.45
N LEU A 199 -5.60 -2.90 15.11
CA LEU A 199 -5.75 -4.22 15.72
C LEU A 199 -6.68 -4.19 16.93
N PRO A 200 -7.55 -5.17 17.08
CA PRO A 200 -8.26 -5.38 18.34
C PRO A 200 -7.30 -5.74 19.49
N PRO A 201 -7.71 -5.56 20.74
CA PRO A 201 -6.93 -5.97 21.89
C PRO A 201 -6.47 -7.43 21.82
N PRO A 202 -5.33 -7.80 22.42
CA PRO A 202 -4.77 -9.16 22.33
C PRO A 202 -5.71 -10.27 22.80
N ALA A 203 -6.55 -10.01 23.80
CA ALA A 203 -7.51 -11.00 24.27
C ALA A 203 -8.92 -10.67 23.73
N PRO A 204 -9.58 -11.60 23.05
CA PRO A 204 -9.27 -13.00 22.80
C PRO A 204 -8.41 -13.27 21.54
N PHE A 205 -7.72 -12.29 21.01
CA PHE A 205 -6.97 -12.32 19.75
C PHE A 205 -5.46 -12.43 19.98
N ALA A 206 -5.03 -13.30 20.88
CA ALA A 206 -3.62 -13.49 21.21
C ALA A 206 -2.79 -13.94 19.99
N ASP A 207 -3.40 -14.65 19.07
CA ASP A 207 -2.85 -15.07 17.79
C ASP A 207 -2.53 -13.89 16.84
N CYS A 208 -3.21 -12.76 16.99
CA CYS A 208 -2.91 -11.55 16.25
C CYS A 208 -1.49 -11.00 16.52
N GLN A 209 -0.86 -11.48 17.53
CA GLN A 209 0.51 -11.11 17.91
C GLN A 209 1.53 -12.17 17.49
N SER A 210 1.08 -13.26 16.91
CA SER A 210 1.97 -14.32 16.47
C SER A 210 2.66 -13.94 15.16
N THR A 211 3.79 -14.56 14.93
CA THR A 211 4.51 -14.50 13.65
C THR A 211 3.91 -15.44 12.62
N ASP A 212 2.64 -15.79 12.77
CA ASP A 212 1.92 -16.65 11.86
C ASP A 212 2.00 -16.06 10.44
N PRO A 213 2.28 -16.88 9.42
CA PRO A 213 2.33 -16.44 8.03
C PRO A 213 1.06 -15.71 7.53
N ASP A 214 -0.10 -16.00 8.11
CA ASP A 214 -1.35 -15.35 7.76
C ASP A 214 -1.55 -13.97 8.37
N PHE A 215 -0.56 -13.49 9.07
CA PHE A 215 -0.62 -12.23 9.75
C PHE A 215 -0.74 -11.05 8.78
N SER A 216 -1.59 -10.11 9.14
CA SER A 216 -1.78 -8.87 8.37
C SER A 216 -1.01 -7.72 8.96
N TRP A 217 -0.61 -6.78 8.12
CA TRP A 217 -0.10 -5.49 8.54
C TRP A 217 -1.25 -4.61 9.00
N GLN A 218 -1.32 -4.36 10.28
CA GLN A 218 -2.55 -3.93 10.93
C GLN A 218 -2.52 -2.51 11.47
N GLY A 219 -1.38 -1.88 11.51
CA GLY A 219 -1.27 -0.57 12.13
C GLY A 219 -0.74 -0.62 13.57
N GLN A 220 -1.02 0.38 14.34
CA GLN A 220 -0.37 0.70 15.61
C GLN A 220 -0.93 -0.08 16.80
N TRP A 221 -0.04 -0.41 17.73
CA TRP A 221 -0.35 -1.02 19.00
C TRP A 221 0.27 -0.22 20.17
N PRO A 222 -0.35 -0.02 21.32
CA PRO A 222 -1.72 -0.36 21.72
C PRO A 222 -2.75 0.62 21.16
N MET A 223 -4.02 0.20 21.16
CA MET A 223 -5.10 1.00 20.64
C MET A 223 -6.36 0.90 21.46
N ALA A 224 -7.22 1.90 21.31
CA ALA A 224 -8.57 1.90 21.83
C ALA A 224 -9.57 1.67 20.69
N GLY A 225 -10.75 1.21 21.00
CA GLY A 225 -11.80 0.97 20.03
C GLY A 225 -12.93 0.12 20.56
N SER A 226 -13.82 -0.25 19.66
CA SER A 226 -14.95 -1.13 19.96
C SER A 226 -15.41 -1.89 18.72
N TRP A 227 -15.99 -3.05 18.94
CA TRP A 227 -16.66 -3.79 17.87
C TRP A 227 -17.94 -3.09 17.46
N GLN A 228 -18.07 -2.84 16.16
CA GLN A 228 -19.26 -2.31 15.50
C GLN A 228 -19.80 -3.33 14.52
N THR A 229 -21.05 -3.19 14.16
CA THR A 229 -21.70 -4.05 13.18
C THR A 229 -22.16 -3.22 12.00
N TYR A 230 -21.69 -3.59 10.82
CA TYR A 230 -22.05 -2.92 9.57
C TYR A 230 -22.76 -3.87 8.62
N THR A 231 -23.73 -3.35 7.90
CA THR A 231 -24.40 -4.07 6.81
C THR A 231 -23.90 -3.51 5.49
N ASP A 232 -23.28 -4.36 4.70
CA ASP A 232 -22.86 -4.00 3.35
C ASP A 232 -24.07 -3.65 2.48
N PRO A 233 -24.10 -2.47 1.85
CA PRO A 233 -25.27 -2.02 1.12
C PRO A 233 -25.55 -2.81 -0.15
N GLN A 234 -24.55 -3.46 -0.73
CA GLN A 234 -24.69 -4.24 -1.96
C GLN A 234 -25.04 -5.71 -1.66
N SER A 235 -24.22 -6.38 -0.89
CA SER A 235 -24.44 -7.80 -0.57
C SER A 235 -25.50 -8.05 0.48
N ARG A 236 -25.85 -7.03 1.29
CA ARG A 236 -26.73 -7.14 2.48
C ARG A 236 -26.15 -8.02 3.59
N GLN A 237 -24.94 -8.45 3.47
CA GLN A 237 -24.23 -9.17 4.52
C GLN A 237 -23.85 -8.24 5.66
N THR A 238 -23.80 -8.79 6.86
CA THR A 238 -23.46 -8.07 8.08
C THR A 238 -22.06 -8.49 8.53
N PHE A 239 -21.23 -7.49 8.84
CA PHE A 239 -19.84 -7.67 9.23
C PHE A 239 -19.60 -7.07 10.62
N PRO A 240 -19.02 -7.82 11.56
CA PRO A 240 -18.40 -7.26 12.75
C PRO A 240 -17.07 -6.61 12.34
N VAL A 241 -16.87 -5.38 12.76
CA VAL A 241 -15.69 -4.57 12.44
C VAL A 241 -15.17 -3.97 13.73
N TRP A 242 -13.88 -4.11 13.97
CA TRP A 242 -13.21 -3.39 15.04
C TRP A 242 -12.91 -1.97 14.57
N GLU A 243 -13.61 -1.00 15.13
CA GLU A 243 -13.33 0.42 14.93
C GLU A 243 -12.31 0.87 15.98
N GLY A 244 -11.04 0.65 15.63
CA GLY A 244 -9.91 1.02 16.45
C GLY A 244 -9.35 2.38 16.08
N HIS A 245 -8.62 2.98 17.01
CA HIS A 245 -7.90 4.22 16.82
C HIS A 245 -6.70 4.31 17.76
N TYR A 246 -5.74 5.13 17.38
CA TYR A 246 -4.60 5.49 18.19
C TYR A 246 -4.70 6.96 18.60
N THR A 247 -4.23 7.30 19.79
CA THR A 247 -4.13 8.69 20.25
C THR A 247 -2.66 9.10 20.28
N TYR A 248 -2.31 10.12 19.48
CA TYR A 248 -0.93 10.61 19.45
C TYR A 248 -0.50 11.15 20.82
N PRO A 249 0.65 10.70 21.37
CA PRO A 249 1.07 11.03 22.72
C PRO A 249 1.13 12.55 22.98
N GLY A 250 0.63 12.97 24.14
CA GLY A 250 0.62 14.37 24.51
C GLY A 250 -0.39 15.24 23.75
N SER A 251 -1.37 14.63 23.07
CA SER A 251 -2.41 15.34 22.33
C SER A 251 -3.77 14.64 22.45
N ASP A 252 -4.80 15.27 21.92
CA ASP A 252 -6.15 14.73 21.74
C ASP A 252 -6.39 14.21 20.31
N LEU A 253 -5.34 14.12 19.48
CA LEU A 253 -5.43 13.65 18.13
C LEU A 253 -5.60 12.12 18.10
N THR A 254 -6.82 11.69 17.83
CA THR A 254 -7.15 10.28 17.60
C THR A 254 -7.30 10.03 16.10
N PHE A 255 -6.67 8.98 15.59
CA PHE A 255 -6.65 8.67 14.17
C PHE A 255 -6.28 7.20 13.94
N ILE A 256 -6.40 6.73 12.73
CA ILE A 256 -5.85 5.45 12.28
C ILE A 256 -4.49 5.76 11.64
N PRO A 257 -3.37 5.37 12.26
CA PRO A 257 -2.06 5.60 11.66
C PRO A 257 -1.85 4.70 10.45
N THR A 258 -0.96 5.14 9.57
CA THR A 258 -0.46 4.32 8.48
C THR A 258 0.53 3.28 8.97
N TYR A 259 0.84 2.31 8.12
CA TYR A 259 1.76 1.23 8.46
C TYR A 259 3.12 1.73 8.99
N SER A 260 3.74 2.71 8.36
CA SER A 260 5.06 3.24 8.73
C SER A 260 5.01 4.55 9.52
N GLY A 261 3.83 5.10 9.79
CA GLY A 261 3.71 6.47 10.29
C GLY A 261 4.04 7.52 9.21
N GLY A 262 4.20 7.09 7.95
CA GLY A 262 4.46 7.96 6.82
C GLY A 262 3.18 8.56 6.24
N MET A 263 3.30 9.69 5.55
CA MET A 263 2.15 10.36 4.93
C MET A 263 1.70 9.67 3.64
N PHE A 264 2.64 9.23 2.82
CA PHE A 264 2.37 8.67 1.50
C PHE A 264 1.30 7.58 1.53
N GLU A 265 1.47 6.59 2.39
CA GLU A 265 0.57 5.44 2.47
C GLU A 265 -0.86 5.81 2.83
N GLY A 266 -1.03 6.83 3.69
CA GLY A 266 -2.35 7.31 4.08
C GLY A 266 -3.00 8.18 3.02
N LEU A 267 -2.29 9.19 2.52
CA LEU A 267 -2.87 10.29 1.78
C LEU A 267 -2.90 10.07 0.26
N MET A 268 -1.94 9.31 -0.30
CA MET A 268 -1.81 9.18 -1.76
C MET A 268 -3.07 8.64 -2.47
N PRO A 269 -3.83 7.67 -1.94
CA PRO A 269 -5.05 7.23 -2.60
C PRO A 269 -6.09 8.33 -2.79
N ASN A 270 -6.10 9.36 -1.95
CA ASN A 270 -7.00 10.51 -2.09
C ASN A 270 -6.73 11.36 -3.35
N GLU A 271 -5.54 11.27 -3.93
CA GLU A 271 -5.21 11.91 -5.21
C GLU A 271 -5.98 11.33 -6.40
N ILE A 272 -6.42 10.07 -6.29
CA ILE A 272 -7.14 9.36 -7.34
C ILE A 272 -8.61 9.14 -6.97
N VAL A 273 -8.89 8.87 -5.69
CA VAL A 273 -10.22 8.62 -5.17
C VAL A 273 -10.57 9.77 -4.23
N PRO A 274 -11.69 10.48 -4.41
CA PRO A 274 -12.00 11.67 -3.60
C PRO A 274 -12.44 11.31 -2.16
N GLU A 275 -11.58 10.62 -1.43
CA GLU A 275 -11.84 10.09 -0.10
C GLU A 275 -12.16 11.19 0.91
N THR A 276 -11.47 12.32 0.82
CA THR A 276 -11.70 13.48 1.68
C THR A 276 -13.14 14.00 1.57
N SER A 277 -13.69 14.05 0.35
CA SER A 277 -15.06 14.51 0.15
C SER A 277 -16.12 13.44 0.43
N TRP A 278 -15.82 12.19 0.16
CA TRP A 278 -16.75 11.07 0.38
C TRP A 278 -16.78 10.64 1.85
N GLY A 279 -15.66 10.76 2.53
CA GLY A 279 -15.47 10.29 3.90
C GLY A 279 -14.97 11.37 4.86
N THR A 280 -15.64 12.51 4.95
CA THR A 280 -15.23 13.65 5.80
C THR A 280 -15.05 13.28 7.28
N ARG A 281 -15.69 12.23 7.76
CA ARG A 281 -15.60 11.70 9.14
C ARG A 281 -14.85 10.36 9.18
N SER A 282 -14.25 9.96 8.08
CA SER A 282 -13.49 8.72 7.88
C SER A 282 -12.10 9.09 7.37
N PHE A 283 -11.75 8.77 6.12
CA PHE A 283 -10.43 9.06 5.57
C PHE A 283 -10.09 10.55 5.55
N GLY A 284 -11.03 11.43 5.20
CA GLY A 284 -10.77 12.87 5.25
C GLY A 284 -10.40 13.38 6.64
N LEU A 285 -10.94 12.76 7.71
CA LEU A 285 -10.50 13.06 9.06
C LEU A 285 -9.13 12.45 9.37
N ALA A 286 -8.88 11.23 8.93
CA ALA A 286 -7.59 10.56 9.14
C ALA A 286 -6.46 11.29 8.41
N ASP A 287 -6.68 11.75 7.17
CA ASP A 287 -5.73 12.55 6.39
C ASP A 287 -5.34 13.83 7.12
N ALA A 288 -6.35 14.60 7.55
CA ALA A 288 -6.13 15.84 8.29
C ALA A 288 -5.35 15.60 9.60
N ARG A 289 -5.67 14.52 10.31
CA ARG A 289 -4.99 14.15 11.55
C ARG A 289 -3.58 13.64 11.35
N THR A 290 -3.35 12.88 10.30
CA THR A 290 -2.00 12.45 9.90
C THR A 290 -1.11 13.66 9.62
N ALA A 291 -1.59 14.63 8.86
CA ALA A 291 -0.85 15.87 8.63
C ALA A 291 -0.57 16.63 9.93
N GLN A 292 -1.55 16.75 10.82
CA GLN A 292 -1.37 17.40 12.13
C GLN A 292 -0.33 16.69 13.01
N VAL A 293 -0.32 15.36 12.99
CA VAL A 293 0.68 14.56 13.74
C VAL A 293 2.07 14.77 13.15
N GLN A 294 2.22 14.74 11.84
CA GLN A 294 3.49 15.00 11.15
C GLN A 294 4.03 16.39 11.51
N ILE A 295 3.18 17.41 11.48
CA ILE A 295 3.55 18.78 11.87
C ILE A 295 4.00 18.83 13.35
N LYS A 296 3.24 18.22 14.26
CA LYS A 296 3.59 18.18 15.66
C LYS A 296 4.92 17.45 15.92
N TYR A 297 5.10 16.31 15.27
CA TYR A 297 6.33 15.53 15.40
C TYR A 297 7.55 16.34 14.94
N ALA A 298 7.50 16.89 13.73
CA ALA A 298 8.59 17.69 13.20
C ALA A 298 8.89 18.92 14.09
N THR A 299 7.88 19.72 14.39
CA THR A 299 8.10 21.01 15.06
C THR A 299 8.33 20.89 16.57
N GLN A 300 7.75 19.91 17.24
CA GLN A 300 7.79 19.81 18.71
C GLN A 300 8.78 18.76 19.21
N GLN A 301 9.05 17.71 18.46
CA GLN A 301 9.98 16.66 18.85
C GLN A 301 11.33 16.78 18.13
N LEU A 302 11.32 16.99 16.82
CA LEU A 302 12.56 17.17 16.05
C LEU A 302 13.08 18.62 16.07
N HIS A 303 12.23 19.58 16.43
CA HIS A 303 12.50 21.01 16.35
C HIS A 303 12.83 21.50 14.93
N ASP A 304 12.28 20.83 13.93
CA ASP A 304 12.44 21.15 12.52
C ASP A 304 11.31 22.09 12.05
N PRO A 305 11.60 23.17 11.33
CA PRO A 305 10.58 24.07 10.78
C PRO A 305 9.82 23.48 9.57
N VAL A 306 10.30 22.37 9.02
CA VAL A 306 9.70 21.65 7.90
C VAL A 306 9.20 20.27 8.34
N TRP A 307 8.24 19.73 7.61
CA TRP A 307 7.58 18.49 7.99
C TRP A 307 7.19 17.66 6.76
N GLY A 308 6.77 16.43 7.00
CA GLY A 308 6.34 15.48 5.99
C GLY A 308 7.36 14.37 5.78
N MET A 309 7.19 13.32 6.56
CA MET A 309 8.03 12.13 6.49
C MET A 309 7.27 11.00 5.80
N SER A 310 7.97 10.31 4.94
CA SER A 310 7.44 9.12 4.27
C SER A 310 8.60 8.25 3.78
N PRO A 311 8.39 6.96 3.57
CA PRO A 311 9.39 6.10 2.96
C PRO A 311 9.95 6.71 1.67
N SER A 312 11.28 6.77 1.58
CA SER A 312 11.99 7.41 0.46
C SER A 312 13.41 6.88 0.31
N SER A 313 14.07 7.28 -0.76
CA SER A 313 15.52 7.05 -0.89
C SER A 313 16.28 7.74 0.24
N THR A 314 17.32 7.07 0.74
CA THR A 314 18.22 7.67 1.73
C THR A 314 18.98 8.85 1.15
N PRO A 315 19.25 9.91 1.94
CA PRO A 315 19.91 11.11 1.43
C PRO A 315 21.42 10.95 1.19
N ASP A 316 22.01 9.82 1.52
CA ASP A 316 23.46 9.57 1.59
C ASP A 316 24.09 9.01 0.30
N ASP A 317 23.42 9.08 -0.83
CA ASP A 317 23.88 8.55 -2.13
C ASP A 317 24.23 7.04 -2.17
N THR A 318 23.94 6.29 -1.10
CA THR A 318 24.20 4.85 -1.05
C THR A 318 23.22 4.04 -1.89
N GLY A 319 22.16 4.66 -2.39
CA GLY A 319 21.08 4.00 -3.13
C GLY A 319 20.14 3.20 -2.22
N GLY A 320 20.19 3.42 -0.93
CA GLY A 320 19.30 2.81 0.04
C GLY A 320 17.88 3.39 -0.01
N TYR A 321 16.98 2.73 0.72
CA TYR A 321 15.61 3.15 0.90
C TYR A 321 15.28 3.07 2.39
N GLY A 322 14.80 4.16 2.99
CA GLY A 322 14.45 4.26 4.40
C GLY A 322 12.94 4.33 4.60
N GLY A 323 12.45 3.62 5.60
CA GLY A 323 11.05 3.66 6.01
C GLY A 323 10.74 4.85 6.92
N TYR A 324 11.09 6.07 6.48
CA TYR A 324 10.90 7.28 7.27
C TYR A 324 9.43 7.53 7.61
N GLY A 325 9.17 7.88 8.86
CA GLY A 325 7.85 8.16 9.37
C GLY A 325 7.90 8.70 10.79
N VAL A 326 6.77 9.02 11.37
CA VAL A 326 6.68 9.48 12.75
C VAL A 326 7.08 8.35 13.68
N GLU A 327 8.16 8.56 14.43
CA GLU A 327 8.67 7.57 15.38
C GLU A 327 7.63 7.25 16.47
N GLY A 328 7.53 5.98 16.86
CA GLY A 328 6.54 5.51 17.82
C GLY A 328 5.13 5.29 17.28
N LEU A 329 4.85 5.65 16.02
CA LEU A 329 3.61 5.26 15.35
C LEU A 329 3.71 3.93 14.64
N ALA A 330 4.86 3.33 14.65
CA ALA A 330 5.07 2.12 13.93
C ALA A 330 4.69 0.89 14.73
N PHE A 331 4.41 -0.11 14.00
CA PHE A 331 3.95 -1.41 14.44
C PHE A 331 4.99 -2.13 15.25
N PRO A 332 4.73 -2.53 16.49
CA PRO A 332 5.71 -3.26 17.28
C PRO A 332 5.89 -4.72 16.83
N TYR A 333 5.13 -5.14 15.84
CA TYR A 333 5.10 -6.54 15.46
C TYR A 333 5.34 -6.73 14.01
N PHE A 334 5.90 -7.58 13.50
CA PHE A 334 5.84 -8.14 12.17
C PHE A 334 6.97 -7.80 11.24
N GLY A 335 7.92 -8.69 11.31
CA GLY A 335 8.64 -9.18 10.15
C GLY A 335 9.51 -8.19 9.39
N THR A 336 9.42 -6.96 9.71
CA THR A 336 10.14 -5.89 9.03
C THR A 336 11.16 -5.20 9.91
N GLY A 337 11.68 -5.95 10.90
CA GLY A 337 12.66 -5.43 11.86
C GLY A 337 12.04 -4.89 13.14
N ALA A 338 10.74 -4.67 13.19
CA ALA A 338 10.02 -4.44 14.43
C ALA A 338 9.63 -5.79 15.03
N ASP A 339 10.61 -6.60 15.33
CA ASP A 339 10.36 -7.80 16.11
C ASP A 339 10.09 -7.43 17.56
N ALA A 340 9.62 -8.40 18.33
CA ALA A 340 9.32 -8.21 19.75
C ALA A 340 10.54 -7.75 20.58
N SER A 341 11.74 -7.83 20.04
CA SER A 341 12.99 -7.36 20.67
C SER A 341 13.19 -5.85 20.46
N HIS A 342 12.42 -5.21 19.56
CA HIS A 342 12.53 -3.80 19.24
C HIS A 342 11.17 -3.08 19.25
N PRO A 343 10.38 -3.20 20.32
CA PRO A 343 8.99 -2.73 20.36
C PRO A 343 8.82 -1.23 20.15
N ASN A 344 9.89 -0.46 20.22
CA ASN A 344 9.87 0.99 20.07
C ASN A 344 10.55 1.49 18.79
N GLN A 345 11.03 0.60 17.94
CA GLN A 345 11.77 1.05 16.74
C GLN A 345 10.87 1.31 15.57
N GLY A 346 9.61 1.10 15.77
CA GLY A 346 8.69 1.36 14.70
C GLY A 346 9.03 0.59 13.44
N LEU A 347 8.21 0.73 12.47
CA LEU A 347 8.45 0.19 11.12
C LEU A 347 9.47 0.97 10.34
N SER A 348 9.87 2.13 10.83
CA SER A 348 11.02 2.75 10.26
C SER A 348 12.20 1.81 10.54
N GLN A 349 12.66 1.15 9.50
CA GLN A 349 13.93 0.43 9.53
C GLN A 349 15.10 1.38 9.73
N CYS A 350 14.79 2.63 9.87
CA CYS A 350 15.75 3.70 10.08
C CYS A 350 16.04 3.85 11.55
N HIS A 351 17.16 3.32 11.96
CA HIS A 351 17.73 3.59 13.28
C HIS A 351 18.23 5.02 13.33
N GLY A 352 17.51 5.89 14.03
CA GLY A 352 17.89 7.28 14.16
C GLY A 352 17.37 8.20 13.07
N CYS A 353 16.34 7.82 12.33
CA CYS A 353 15.69 8.70 11.37
C CYS A 353 15.21 10.01 11.99
N ALA A 354 14.86 9.99 13.27
CA ALA A 354 14.57 11.21 14.02
C ALA A 354 15.78 12.16 14.10
N THR A 355 17.00 11.62 13.98
CA THR A 355 18.23 12.42 13.99
C THR A 355 18.71 12.78 12.59
N GLU A 356 18.18 12.16 11.56
CA GLU A 356 18.51 12.45 10.17
C GLU A 356 17.62 13.54 9.57
N ASP A 357 16.54 13.90 10.26
CA ASP A 357 15.59 14.96 9.89
C ASP A 357 15.12 14.86 8.42
N VAL A 358 14.84 13.62 7.98
CA VAL A 358 14.51 13.38 6.57
C VAL A 358 13.10 13.84 6.26
N VAL A 359 13.01 14.92 5.51
CA VAL A 359 11.75 15.41 4.94
C VAL A 359 11.61 14.93 3.51
N THR A 360 10.44 14.38 3.19
CA THR A 360 10.10 13.91 1.84
C THR A 360 9.11 14.89 1.19
N PRO A 361 9.59 15.80 0.32
CA PRO A 361 8.74 16.87 -0.22
C PRO A 361 7.48 16.36 -0.92
N HIS A 362 7.58 15.25 -1.64
CA HIS A 362 6.42 14.63 -2.30
C HIS A 362 5.32 14.23 -1.31
N ALA A 363 5.68 13.82 -0.10
CA ALA A 363 4.69 13.46 0.92
C ALA A 363 4.00 14.71 1.51
N SER A 364 4.74 15.81 1.70
CA SER A 364 4.19 17.06 2.20
C SER A 364 3.14 17.68 1.26
N PHE A 365 3.27 17.43 -0.04
CA PHE A 365 2.31 17.92 -1.03
C PHE A 365 0.99 17.14 -1.07
N LEU A 366 0.88 16.03 -0.37
CA LEU A 366 -0.34 15.22 -0.30
C LEU A 366 -1.37 15.77 0.72
N ALA A 367 -0.99 16.73 1.57
CA ALA A 367 -1.80 17.22 2.69
C ALA A 367 -2.59 18.50 2.39
#